data_4e9f02f6eb8933ce8d5d74b2c20ab8ad
#
_entry.id   4e9f02f6eb8933ce8d5d74b2c20ab8ad
#
_cell.length_a   1.000
_cell.length_b   1.000
_cell.length_c   1.000
_cell.angle_alpha   90.00
_cell.angle_beta   90.00
_cell.angle_gamma   90.00
#
_symmetry.space_group_name_H-M   'P 1'
#
loop_
_entity.id
_entity.type
_entity.pdbx_description
1 polymer ?
#
loop_
_entity_poly.entity_id
_entity_poly.type
_entity_poly.pdbx_seq_one_letter_code
_entity_poly.pdbx_strand_id
1 'polypeptide(L)'
;MRKFFLLFAALCCAVMMNAVNYSLTVAGTTVTDVNKTDVLGDGKVSFEPATSTLTLNNATIETTGNSAIIWSDFASTLTIMLKGTNNYIAMSGVPDYTGAIHTMGRLLITSEENPSSVAELKIVTSGTDGAPAIWSYTGDIIIENPISVNLQGAGNGAGTIYSQSGGKLIIDGATVYMMPCRIRTGGTVIARSAITSPSDAVVVSDGRIMRSGTSSEYSKTTQVVLSSNLRRLIYGATPKNVGNKVRVNDNPSTESQAYAWIELADYINLTATAAEGYTFTGWYDQNGQLLSTDNPYSNQLMTDNTTLIYGQFEQEQGIEQPTSGSSLKGGEKFLRDGQLLIERNGKTYNALGTEVK
;
A
#
# COMPACT_ATOMS: atom_id res chain seq x y z
N MET A 1 -54.93 -32.43 -40.61
CA MET A 1 -54.28 -31.47 -39.70
C MET A 1 -52.93 -32.02 -39.37
N ARG A 2 -51.87 -31.58 -40.06
CA ARG A 2 -50.50 -31.97 -39.82
C ARG A 2 -49.93 -31.00 -38.83
N LYS A 3 -49.61 -31.45 -37.60
CA LYS A 3 -48.96 -30.71 -36.61
C LYS A 3 -47.45 -30.55 -37.00
N PHE A 4 -47.08 -29.34 -37.38
CA PHE A 4 -45.70 -28.97 -37.52
C PHE A 4 -45.05 -28.92 -36.08
N PHE A 5 -44.33 -29.97 -35.76
CA PHE A 5 -43.38 -29.94 -34.66
C PHE A 5 -42.20 -29.13 -35.19
N LEU A 6 -42.20 -27.82 -34.91
CA LEU A 6 -41.02 -27.01 -34.99
C LEU A 6 -40.06 -27.50 -33.88
N LEU A 7 -39.17 -28.39 -34.30
CA LEU A 7 -38.01 -28.74 -33.53
C LEU A 7 -37.15 -27.46 -33.47
N PHE A 8 -37.35 -26.68 -32.42
CA PHE A 8 -36.40 -25.69 -32.02
C PHE A 8 -35.17 -26.50 -31.55
N ALA A 9 -34.40 -27.00 -32.50
CA ALA A 9 -33.02 -27.29 -32.26
C ALA A 9 -32.40 -25.93 -31.89
N ALA A 10 -32.49 -25.58 -30.61
CA ALA A 10 -31.57 -24.65 -30.01
C ALA A 10 -30.21 -25.25 -30.31
N LEU A 11 -29.63 -24.77 -31.40
CA LEU A 11 -28.22 -24.86 -31.68
C LEU A 11 -27.56 -24.08 -30.53
N CYS A 12 -27.48 -24.71 -29.36
CA CYS A 12 -26.43 -24.43 -28.42
C CYS A 12 -25.15 -24.72 -29.22
N CYS A 13 -24.74 -23.76 -30.05
CA CYS A 13 -23.33 -23.52 -30.22
C CYS A 13 -22.85 -23.20 -28.81
N ALA A 14 -22.58 -24.25 -28.03
CA ALA A 14 -21.53 -24.23 -27.08
C ALA A 14 -20.28 -23.91 -27.90
N VAL A 15 -20.07 -22.62 -28.15
CA VAL A 15 -18.73 -22.14 -28.39
C VAL A 15 -18.01 -22.74 -27.19
N MET A 16 -17.25 -23.81 -27.44
CA MET A 16 -16.23 -24.27 -26.51
C MET A 16 -15.29 -23.07 -26.45
N MET A 17 -15.67 -22.06 -25.67
CA MET A 17 -14.75 -21.04 -25.25
C MET A 17 -13.72 -21.82 -24.40
N ASN A 18 -12.66 -22.27 -25.08
CA ASN A 18 -11.52 -22.79 -24.35
C ASN A 18 -11.13 -21.65 -23.40
N ALA A 19 -11.37 -21.87 -22.13
CA ALA A 19 -10.99 -20.88 -21.11
C ALA A 19 -9.52 -20.51 -21.31
N VAL A 20 -9.23 -19.24 -21.38
CA VAL A 20 -7.85 -18.75 -21.51
C VAL A 20 -7.12 -19.16 -20.25
N ASN A 21 -6.11 -20.00 -20.39
CA ASN A 21 -5.24 -20.41 -19.29
C ASN A 21 -4.12 -19.38 -19.14
N TYR A 22 -4.00 -18.82 -17.96
CA TYR A 22 -2.97 -17.80 -17.66
C TYR A 22 -1.64 -18.38 -17.20
N SER A 23 -1.38 -19.68 -17.33
CA SER A 23 -0.14 -20.33 -16.90
C SER A 23 0.19 -20.08 -15.41
N LEU A 24 -0.84 -19.93 -14.61
CA LEU A 24 -0.81 -19.75 -13.18
C LEU A 24 -1.72 -20.77 -12.52
N THR A 25 -1.25 -21.43 -11.48
CA THR A 25 -2.08 -22.28 -10.63
C THR A 25 -2.02 -21.83 -9.18
N VAL A 26 -3.14 -21.94 -8.48
CA VAL A 26 -3.24 -21.67 -7.06
C VAL A 26 -3.94 -22.86 -6.40
N ALA A 27 -3.27 -23.51 -5.44
CA ALA A 27 -3.74 -24.71 -4.77
C ALA A 27 -4.21 -25.81 -5.75
N GLY A 28 -3.48 -25.99 -6.85
CA GLY A 28 -3.82 -26.94 -7.92
C GLY A 28 -4.93 -26.47 -8.87
N THR A 29 -5.56 -25.33 -8.60
CA THR A 29 -6.58 -24.72 -9.48
C THR A 29 -5.89 -23.89 -10.55
N THR A 30 -6.09 -24.23 -11.83
CA THR A 30 -5.58 -23.42 -12.94
C THR A 30 -6.38 -22.11 -13.02
N VAL A 31 -5.66 -20.98 -13.11
CA VAL A 31 -6.27 -19.65 -13.26
C VAL A 31 -6.64 -19.43 -14.73
N THR A 32 -7.88 -19.08 -14.97
CA THR A 32 -8.46 -18.86 -16.30
C THR A 32 -9.26 -17.56 -16.33
N ASP A 33 -9.68 -17.14 -17.53
CA ASP A 33 -10.60 -16.01 -17.70
C ASP A 33 -11.96 -16.20 -17.00
N VAL A 34 -12.33 -17.45 -16.71
CA VAL A 34 -13.58 -17.79 -16.03
C VAL A 34 -13.52 -17.60 -14.53
N ASN A 35 -12.40 -18.00 -13.90
CA ASN A 35 -12.26 -17.98 -12.43
C ASN A 35 -11.31 -16.88 -11.89
N LYS A 36 -10.74 -16.04 -12.74
CA LYS A 36 -9.75 -15.04 -12.33
C LYS A 36 -10.22 -14.05 -11.26
N THR A 37 -11.53 -13.78 -11.19
CA THR A 37 -12.09 -12.85 -10.20
C THR A 37 -12.27 -13.48 -8.82
N ASP A 38 -12.29 -14.81 -8.77
CA ASP A 38 -12.39 -15.61 -7.55
C ASP A 38 -11.82 -17.00 -7.82
N VAL A 39 -10.50 -17.12 -7.70
CA VAL A 39 -9.77 -18.32 -8.13
C VAL A 39 -10.14 -19.56 -7.34
N LEU A 40 -10.40 -19.40 -6.04
CA LEU A 40 -10.69 -20.51 -5.12
C LEU A 40 -12.16 -20.62 -4.70
N GLY A 41 -13.01 -19.68 -5.15
CA GLY A 41 -14.44 -19.68 -4.85
C GLY A 41 -14.80 -19.16 -3.44
N ASP A 42 -13.88 -18.46 -2.79
CA ASP A 42 -14.06 -17.92 -1.43
C ASP A 42 -13.98 -16.37 -1.38
N GLY A 43 -13.84 -15.73 -2.53
CA GLY A 43 -13.73 -14.28 -2.69
C GLY A 43 -12.41 -13.66 -2.22
N LYS A 44 -11.40 -14.48 -1.89
CA LYS A 44 -10.16 -13.99 -1.28
C LYS A 44 -8.96 -13.98 -2.21
N VAL A 45 -9.03 -14.73 -3.30
CA VAL A 45 -7.96 -14.85 -4.28
C VAL A 45 -8.46 -14.45 -5.64
N SER A 46 -7.86 -13.41 -6.23
CA SER A 46 -8.19 -12.96 -7.59
C SER A 46 -6.94 -12.69 -8.40
N PHE A 47 -7.07 -12.75 -9.73
CA PHE A 47 -5.96 -12.51 -10.65
C PHE A 47 -6.33 -11.47 -11.71
N GLU A 48 -5.46 -10.49 -11.91
CA GLU A 48 -5.55 -9.48 -12.97
C GLU A 48 -4.51 -9.79 -14.07
N PRO A 49 -4.95 -10.33 -15.21
CA PRO A 49 -4.03 -10.76 -16.27
C PRO A 49 -3.24 -9.62 -16.91
N ALA A 50 -3.83 -8.42 -17.01
CA ALA A 50 -3.18 -7.28 -17.67
C ALA A 50 -1.89 -6.84 -16.95
N THR A 51 -1.83 -7.03 -15.64
CA THR A 51 -0.69 -6.68 -14.80
C THR A 51 0.03 -7.90 -14.22
N SER A 52 -0.43 -9.11 -14.55
CA SER A 52 0.04 -10.37 -13.94
C SER A 52 0.02 -10.32 -12.41
N THR A 53 -1.06 -9.77 -11.83
CA THR A 53 -1.19 -9.55 -10.39
C THR A 53 -2.16 -10.55 -9.75
N LEU A 54 -1.65 -11.39 -8.85
CA LEU A 54 -2.43 -12.24 -7.97
C LEU A 54 -2.67 -11.50 -6.65
N THR A 55 -3.93 -11.21 -6.34
CA THR A 55 -4.31 -10.55 -5.08
C THR A 55 -4.70 -11.59 -4.05
N LEU A 56 -4.11 -11.51 -2.86
CA LEU A 56 -4.49 -12.25 -1.67
C LEU A 56 -5.12 -11.29 -0.66
N ASN A 57 -6.38 -11.53 -0.30
CA ASN A 57 -7.13 -10.69 0.63
C ASN A 57 -7.58 -11.50 1.84
N ASN A 58 -6.79 -11.51 2.90
CA ASN A 58 -6.99 -12.37 4.07
C ASN A 58 -7.19 -13.84 3.65
N ALA A 59 -6.41 -14.30 2.68
CA ALA A 59 -6.52 -15.64 2.12
C ALA A 59 -5.81 -16.65 2.99
N THR A 60 -6.46 -17.80 3.23
CA THR A 60 -5.84 -18.96 3.86
C THR A 60 -5.81 -20.10 2.86
N ILE A 61 -4.61 -20.52 2.47
CA ILE A 61 -4.41 -21.55 1.46
C ILE A 61 -3.52 -22.65 2.04
N GLU A 62 -4.09 -23.80 2.24
CA GLU A 62 -3.38 -24.96 2.80
C GLU A 62 -3.47 -26.14 1.85
N THR A 63 -2.34 -26.75 1.58
CA THR A 63 -2.29 -27.95 0.73
C THR A 63 -1.37 -29.01 1.33
N THR A 64 -1.65 -30.26 0.97
CA THR A 64 -0.77 -31.39 1.19
C THR A 64 -0.38 -31.97 -0.17
N GLY A 65 0.88 -32.21 -0.44
CA GLY A 65 1.30 -32.85 -1.69
C GLY A 65 2.53 -32.26 -2.35
N ASN A 66 2.71 -32.61 -3.63
CA ASN A 66 3.98 -32.50 -4.33
C ASN A 66 4.08 -31.26 -5.25
N SER A 67 3.11 -30.36 -5.22
CA SER A 67 3.08 -29.19 -6.11
C SER A 67 3.05 -27.90 -5.32
N ALA A 68 3.68 -26.85 -5.84
CA ALA A 68 3.61 -25.53 -5.24
C ALA A 68 2.16 -25.07 -5.06
N ILE A 69 1.90 -24.32 -4.01
CA ILE A 69 0.60 -23.70 -3.78
C ILE A 69 0.33 -22.63 -4.83
N ILE A 70 1.33 -21.78 -5.09
CA ILE A 70 1.29 -20.80 -6.18
C ILE A 70 2.40 -21.22 -7.15
N TRP A 71 2.00 -21.65 -8.34
CA TRP A 71 2.92 -22.00 -9.43
C TRP A 71 2.68 -21.06 -10.60
N SER A 72 3.73 -20.38 -11.05
CA SER A 72 3.68 -19.48 -12.20
C SER A 72 4.75 -19.85 -13.23
N ASP A 73 4.31 -20.10 -14.45
CA ASP A 73 5.17 -20.29 -15.62
C ASP A 73 5.49 -18.97 -16.34
N PHE A 74 5.20 -17.82 -15.73
CA PHE A 74 5.52 -16.52 -16.33
C PHE A 74 7.03 -16.35 -16.46
N ALA A 75 7.49 -16.08 -17.68
CA ALA A 75 8.86 -15.60 -17.90
C ALA A 75 9.05 -14.14 -17.44
N SER A 76 7.95 -13.39 -17.30
CA SER A 76 7.89 -12.03 -16.77
C SER A 76 7.73 -12.02 -15.25
N THR A 77 7.23 -10.91 -14.70
CA THR A 77 6.98 -10.78 -13.26
C THR A 77 5.61 -11.32 -12.89
N LEU A 78 5.53 -12.19 -11.89
CA LEU A 78 4.32 -12.40 -11.11
C LEU A 78 4.32 -11.41 -9.95
N THR A 79 3.28 -10.60 -9.82
CA THR A 79 3.05 -9.75 -8.66
C THR A 79 2.06 -10.44 -7.73
N ILE A 80 2.42 -10.58 -6.45
CA ILE A 80 1.50 -10.96 -5.37
C ILE A 80 1.17 -9.72 -4.59
N MET A 81 -0.06 -9.24 -4.74
CA MET A 81 -0.60 -8.08 -4.04
C MET A 81 -1.29 -8.52 -2.75
N LEU A 82 -0.80 -8.05 -1.63
CA LEU A 82 -1.36 -8.39 -0.32
C LEU A 82 -2.38 -7.34 0.12
N LYS A 83 -3.54 -7.82 0.57
CA LYS A 83 -4.58 -7.05 1.25
C LYS A 83 -4.90 -7.69 2.59
N GLY A 84 -5.08 -6.84 3.62
CA GLY A 84 -5.37 -7.30 4.97
C GLY A 84 -4.18 -7.92 5.71
N THR A 85 -4.43 -8.35 6.94
CA THR A 85 -3.41 -8.74 7.92
C THR A 85 -3.36 -10.25 8.20
N ASN A 86 -4.07 -11.06 7.42
CA ASN A 86 -4.21 -12.51 7.66
C ASN A 86 -4.06 -13.35 6.39
N ASN A 87 -3.01 -13.10 5.58
CA ASN A 87 -2.72 -14.00 4.47
C ASN A 87 -1.83 -15.14 4.98
N TYR A 88 -2.27 -16.36 4.77
CA TYR A 88 -1.60 -17.56 5.22
C TYR A 88 -1.51 -18.61 4.11
N ILE A 89 -0.30 -19.08 3.84
CA ILE A 89 -0.01 -20.13 2.89
C ILE A 89 0.73 -21.23 3.61
N ALA A 90 0.20 -22.46 3.63
CA ALA A 90 0.85 -23.59 4.23
C ALA A 90 0.89 -24.80 3.32
N MET A 91 2.05 -25.38 3.17
CA MET A 91 2.28 -26.58 2.38
C MET A 91 2.97 -27.66 3.21
N SER A 92 2.38 -28.85 3.29
CA SER A 92 2.92 -29.98 4.02
C SER A 92 3.22 -31.17 3.11
N GLY A 93 4.19 -32.01 3.52
CA GLY A 93 4.57 -33.20 2.75
C GLY A 93 5.35 -32.88 1.49
N VAL A 94 6.06 -31.78 1.46
CA VAL A 94 6.75 -31.25 0.26
C VAL A 94 7.99 -32.06 -0.05
N PRO A 95 8.18 -32.50 -1.31
CA PRO A 95 9.45 -33.04 -1.76
C PRO A 95 10.51 -31.94 -1.90
N ASP A 96 11.76 -32.33 -1.96
CA ASP A 96 12.86 -31.43 -2.22
C ASP A 96 12.62 -30.57 -3.47
N TYR A 97 13.06 -29.32 -3.40
CA TYR A 97 13.04 -28.38 -4.53
C TYR A 97 11.65 -27.93 -5.02
N THR A 98 10.65 -27.94 -4.15
CA THR A 98 9.33 -27.34 -4.43
C THR A 98 9.00 -26.28 -3.40
N GLY A 99 8.94 -25.00 -3.78
CA GLY A 99 8.54 -23.91 -2.89
C GLY A 99 7.01 -23.80 -2.76
N ALA A 100 6.54 -23.26 -1.65
CA ALA A 100 5.11 -22.92 -1.53
C ALA A 100 4.70 -21.91 -2.61
N ILE A 101 5.55 -20.93 -2.86
CA ILE A 101 5.49 -20.07 -4.05
C ILE A 101 6.63 -20.44 -4.98
N HIS A 102 6.28 -20.84 -6.21
CA HIS A 102 7.24 -21.19 -7.24
C HIS A 102 6.98 -20.36 -8.50
N THR A 103 7.99 -19.66 -8.99
CA THR A 103 7.89 -18.85 -10.21
C THR A 103 9.03 -19.18 -11.18
N MET A 104 8.71 -19.21 -12.47
CA MET A 104 9.75 -19.34 -13.51
C MET A 104 10.53 -18.03 -13.69
N GLY A 105 9.85 -16.88 -13.59
CA GLY A 105 10.43 -15.55 -13.72
C GLY A 105 10.53 -14.81 -12.39
N ARG A 106 10.51 -13.50 -12.48
CA ARG A 106 10.60 -12.58 -11.33
C ARG A 106 9.34 -12.66 -10.44
N LEU A 107 9.52 -12.58 -9.14
CA LEU A 107 8.47 -12.49 -8.15
C LEU A 107 8.52 -11.14 -7.46
N LEU A 108 7.38 -10.46 -7.40
CA LEU A 108 7.17 -9.26 -6.60
C LEU A 108 6.09 -9.52 -5.56
N ILE A 109 6.38 -9.35 -4.28
CA ILE A 109 5.41 -9.37 -3.19
C ILE A 109 5.30 -7.96 -2.63
N THR A 110 4.10 -7.40 -2.65
CA THR A 110 3.84 -6.00 -2.32
C THR A 110 2.45 -5.82 -1.73
N SER A 111 2.10 -4.61 -1.33
CA SER A 111 0.75 -4.20 -0.92
C SER A 111 0.21 -3.08 -1.79
N GLU A 112 -1.04 -2.70 -1.56
CA GLU A 112 -1.62 -1.50 -2.16
C GLU A 112 -0.79 -0.25 -1.85
N GLU A 113 -0.87 0.75 -2.71
CA GLU A 113 -0.33 2.07 -2.39
C GLU A 113 -1.02 2.64 -1.15
N ASN A 114 -0.23 3.15 -0.21
CA ASN A 114 -0.70 3.81 1.01
C ASN A 114 -1.77 3.02 1.80
N PRO A 115 -1.53 1.74 2.17
CA PRO A 115 -2.49 0.99 2.95
C PRO A 115 -2.67 1.61 4.35
N SER A 116 -3.87 1.53 4.88
CA SER A 116 -4.16 2.02 6.25
C SER A 116 -3.54 1.15 7.35
N SER A 117 -3.11 -0.06 7.00
CA SER A 117 -2.43 -1.01 7.89
C SER A 117 -1.38 -1.79 7.11
N VAL A 118 -0.37 -2.28 7.80
CA VAL A 118 0.65 -3.17 7.21
C VAL A 118 -0.02 -4.48 6.82
N ALA A 119 0.05 -4.84 5.55
CA ALA A 119 -0.45 -6.12 5.08
C ALA A 119 0.51 -7.25 5.52
N GLU A 120 -0.04 -8.42 5.85
CA GLU A 120 0.75 -9.54 6.36
C GLU A 120 0.61 -10.77 5.46
N LEU A 121 1.73 -11.51 5.34
CA LEU A 121 1.77 -12.81 4.69
C LEU A 121 2.60 -13.77 5.53
N LYS A 122 2.04 -14.90 5.90
CA LYS A 122 2.78 -16.01 6.50
C LYS A 122 2.85 -17.17 5.54
N ILE A 123 4.06 -17.66 5.28
CA ILE A 123 4.30 -18.84 4.44
C ILE A 123 4.98 -19.90 5.30
N VAL A 124 4.40 -21.09 5.34
CA VAL A 124 4.94 -22.24 6.07
C VAL A 124 5.07 -23.42 5.11
N THR A 125 6.28 -23.97 5.01
CA THR A 125 6.48 -25.27 4.37
C THR A 125 6.95 -26.29 5.42
N SER A 126 6.42 -27.50 5.35
CA SER A 126 6.84 -28.62 6.20
C SER A 126 6.99 -29.89 5.35
N GLY A 127 7.99 -30.70 5.65
CA GLY A 127 8.27 -31.90 4.88
C GLY A 127 9.73 -32.33 4.99
N THR A 128 10.23 -32.94 3.94
CA THR A 128 11.62 -33.34 3.85
C THR A 128 12.58 -32.14 3.70
N ASP A 129 13.83 -32.35 4.01
CA ASP A 129 14.87 -31.32 3.95
C ASP A 129 14.99 -30.75 2.53
N GLY A 130 14.57 -29.51 2.30
CA GLY A 130 14.83 -28.84 1.03
C GLY A 130 13.71 -27.99 0.44
N ALA A 131 12.52 -27.97 1.04
CA ALA A 131 11.42 -27.16 0.54
C ALA A 131 11.53 -25.70 0.99
N PRO A 132 11.86 -24.74 0.11
CA PRO A 132 11.85 -23.33 0.46
C PRO A 132 10.42 -22.81 0.60
N ALA A 133 10.27 -21.70 1.31
CA ALA A 133 8.99 -20.96 1.29
C ALA A 133 8.76 -20.33 -0.08
N ILE A 134 9.81 -19.78 -0.68
CA ILE A 134 9.79 -19.13 -1.99
C ILE A 134 10.89 -19.66 -2.87
N TRP A 135 10.54 -20.04 -4.11
CA TRP A 135 11.46 -20.44 -5.15
C TRP A 135 11.21 -19.66 -6.45
N SER A 136 12.24 -19.01 -6.96
CA SER A 136 12.29 -18.46 -8.32
C SER A 136 13.29 -19.23 -9.17
N TYR A 137 12.92 -19.56 -10.42
CA TYR A 137 13.83 -20.28 -11.30
C TYR A 137 14.88 -19.34 -11.92
N THR A 138 14.45 -18.21 -12.52
CA THR A 138 15.37 -17.31 -13.25
C THR A 138 15.38 -15.86 -12.77
N GLY A 139 14.38 -15.42 -12.02
CA GLY A 139 14.18 -14.00 -11.71
C GLY A 139 14.54 -13.61 -10.29
N ASP A 140 14.56 -12.29 -10.08
CA ASP A 140 14.70 -11.72 -8.76
C ASP A 140 13.44 -12.00 -7.91
N ILE A 141 13.63 -12.10 -6.62
CA ILE A 141 12.56 -12.15 -5.62
C ILE A 141 12.57 -10.81 -4.90
N ILE A 142 11.48 -10.04 -5.00
CA ILE A 142 11.34 -8.71 -4.44
C ILE A 142 10.23 -8.73 -3.42
N ILE A 143 10.52 -8.21 -2.24
CA ILE A 143 9.58 -8.00 -1.14
C ILE A 143 9.67 -6.52 -0.80
N GLU A 144 8.65 -5.76 -1.15
CA GLU A 144 8.69 -4.31 -1.04
C GLU A 144 7.43 -3.72 -0.43
N ASN A 145 7.52 -2.43 -0.11
CA ASN A 145 6.50 -1.65 0.59
C ASN A 145 6.29 -2.09 2.05
N PRO A 146 5.50 -1.36 2.81
CA PRO A 146 5.28 -1.67 4.21
C PRO A 146 4.41 -2.92 4.37
N ILE A 147 5.00 -4.08 4.15
CA ILE A 147 4.39 -5.39 4.39
C ILE A 147 5.18 -6.15 5.46
N SER A 148 4.51 -7.08 6.11
CA SER A 148 5.13 -8.04 7.04
C SER A 148 5.07 -9.43 6.44
N VAL A 149 6.22 -10.04 6.20
CA VAL A 149 6.32 -11.38 5.60
C VAL A 149 7.02 -12.32 6.57
N ASN A 150 6.35 -13.40 6.95
CA ASN A 150 6.90 -14.43 7.81
C ASN A 150 7.12 -15.71 6.98
N LEU A 151 8.37 -16.05 6.78
CA LEU A 151 8.79 -17.17 5.97
C LEU A 151 9.35 -18.30 6.85
N GLN A 152 8.69 -19.45 6.81
CA GLN A 152 9.12 -20.65 7.50
C GLN A 152 9.34 -21.78 6.47
N GLY A 153 10.58 -22.06 6.19
CA GLY A 153 10.98 -23.14 5.26
C GLY A 153 11.12 -24.50 5.97
N ALA A 154 10.91 -25.59 5.23
CA ALA A 154 10.91 -26.96 5.79
C ALA A 154 12.28 -27.54 6.01
N GLY A 155 13.38 -26.90 5.85
CA GLY A 155 14.54 -27.68 6.10
C GLY A 155 15.92 -27.23 5.60
N ASN A 156 16.79 -28.17 5.43
CA ASN A 156 18.23 -28.02 5.34
C ASN A 156 18.77 -27.77 3.93
N GLY A 157 18.00 -28.12 2.90
CA GLY A 157 18.50 -28.19 1.51
C GLY A 157 18.51 -26.83 0.82
N ALA A 158 17.38 -26.39 0.30
CA ALA A 158 17.26 -25.20 -0.56
C ALA A 158 17.19 -23.87 0.20
N GLY A 159 16.95 -23.89 1.53
CA GLY A 159 16.78 -22.69 2.34
C GLY A 159 15.34 -22.18 2.39
N THR A 160 15.15 -21.01 2.97
CA THR A 160 13.83 -20.37 3.07
C THR A 160 13.47 -19.64 1.78
N ILE A 161 14.48 -19.04 1.14
CA ILE A 161 14.36 -18.36 -0.15
C ILE A 161 15.44 -18.91 -1.09
N TYR A 162 15.02 -19.31 -2.29
CA TYR A 162 15.89 -19.86 -3.30
C TYR A 162 15.66 -19.25 -4.69
N SER A 163 16.71 -18.76 -5.32
CA SER A 163 16.73 -18.42 -6.74
C SER A 163 17.75 -19.30 -7.45
N GLN A 164 17.27 -20.16 -8.36
CA GLN A 164 18.12 -21.21 -8.96
C GLN A 164 19.15 -20.65 -9.92
N SER A 165 18.82 -19.67 -10.73
CA SER A 165 19.72 -19.12 -11.77
C SER A 165 20.37 -17.79 -11.36
N GLY A 166 20.53 -17.56 -10.06
CA GLY A 166 21.28 -16.41 -9.55
C GLY A 166 20.52 -15.08 -9.52
N GLY A 167 19.18 -15.10 -9.57
CA GLY A 167 18.36 -13.91 -9.29
C GLY A 167 18.62 -13.41 -7.88
N LYS A 168 18.42 -12.12 -7.67
CA LYS A 168 18.65 -11.46 -6.38
C LYS A 168 17.43 -11.55 -5.48
N LEU A 169 17.66 -11.52 -4.16
CA LEU A 169 16.66 -11.16 -3.18
C LEU A 169 16.75 -9.66 -2.92
N ILE A 170 15.64 -8.95 -3.07
CA ILE A 170 15.54 -7.51 -2.79
C ILE A 170 14.47 -7.31 -1.73
N ILE A 171 14.84 -6.72 -0.59
CA ILE A 171 13.94 -6.36 0.49
C ILE A 171 13.98 -4.85 0.62
N ASP A 172 12.86 -4.20 0.34
CA ASP A 172 12.76 -2.76 0.31
C ASP A 172 11.56 -2.25 1.12
N GLY A 173 11.80 -1.73 2.32
CA GLY A 173 10.78 -1.20 3.20
C GLY A 173 9.84 -2.25 3.81
N ALA A 174 10.14 -3.53 3.65
CA ALA A 174 9.37 -4.63 4.23
C ALA A 174 9.96 -5.10 5.57
N THR A 175 9.10 -5.63 6.44
CA THR A 175 9.53 -6.41 7.61
C THR A 175 9.48 -7.89 7.24
N VAL A 176 10.61 -8.58 7.35
CA VAL A 176 10.72 -9.98 6.95
C VAL A 176 11.28 -10.83 8.09
N TYR A 177 10.56 -11.88 8.42
CA TYR A 177 10.97 -12.91 9.38
C TYR A 177 11.33 -14.17 8.59
N MET A 178 12.52 -14.72 8.79
CA MET A 178 12.98 -15.93 8.10
C MET A 178 13.46 -16.99 9.08
N MET A 179 12.91 -18.19 8.99
CA MET A 179 13.32 -19.33 9.79
C MET A 179 13.21 -20.64 8.99
N PRO A 180 14.30 -21.39 8.78
CA PRO A 180 15.68 -21.00 9.01
C PRO A 180 16.08 -19.83 8.12
N CYS A 181 17.00 -19.01 8.58
CA CYS A 181 17.58 -17.97 7.72
C CYS A 181 18.58 -18.60 6.75
N ARG A 182 18.07 -19.07 5.64
CA ARG A 182 18.86 -19.67 4.59
C ARG A 182 18.43 -19.11 3.25
N ILE A 183 19.27 -18.25 2.68
CA ILE A 183 19.04 -17.61 1.40
C ILE A 183 20.05 -18.14 0.42
N ARG A 184 19.57 -18.57 -0.74
CA ARG A 184 20.40 -19.01 -1.87
C ARG A 184 19.95 -18.27 -3.12
N THR A 185 20.60 -17.15 -3.37
CA THR A 185 20.31 -16.24 -4.48
C THR A 185 21.62 -15.71 -5.04
N GLY A 186 21.58 -14.99 -6.14
CA GLY A 186 22.74 -14.31 -6.72
C GLY A 186 23.22 -13.08 -5.95
N GLY A 187 22.50 -12.69 -4.91
CA GLY A 187 22.81 -11.55 -4.04
C GLY A 187 21.60 -11.16 -3.23
N THR A 188 21.82 -10.39 -2.16
CA THR A 188 20.74 -9.81 -1.34
C THR A 188 20.95 -8.31 -1.23
N VAL A 189 19.89 -7.55 -1.53
CA VAL A 189 19.83 -6.09 -1.39
C VAL A 189 18.80 -5.77 -0.33
N ILE A 190 19.17 -4.97 0.65
CA ILE A 190 18.26 -4.49 1.69
C ILE A 190 18.22 -2.97 1.59
N ALA A 191 17.03 -2.42 1.36
CA ALA A 191 16.77 -1.01 1.28
C ALA A 191 15.56 -0.66 2.16
N ARG A 192 15.59 0.49 2.80
CA ARG A 192 14.55 0.96 3.74
C ARG A 192 14.11 -0.09 4.77
N SER A 193 15.02 -1.04 5.05
CA SER A 193 14.89 -2.09 6.07
C SER A 193 16.27 -2.35 6.66
N ALA A 194 16.32 -2.89 7.85
CA ALA A 194 17.57 -3.24 8.52
C ALA A 194 17.47 -4.61 9.20
N ILE A 195 18.59 -5.34 9.25
CA ILE A 195 18.65 -6.56 10.06
C ILE A 195 18.64 -6.15 11.53
N THR A 196 17.62 -6.57 12.25
CA THR A 196 17.42 -6.21 13.66
C THR A 196 17.68 -7.37 14.62
N SER A 197 17.63 -8.59 14.13
CA SER A 197 17.86 -9.80 14.93
C SER A 197 18.37 -10.96 14.05
N PRO A 198 19.38 -11.70 14.47
CA PRO A 198 20.33 -11.39 15.56
C PRO A 198 21.19 -10.17 15.25
N SER A 199 21.66 -9.48 16.28
CA SER A 199 22.45 -8.24 16.13
C SER A 199 23.82 -8.42 15.45
N ASP A 200 24.31 -9.66 15.38
CA ASP A 200 25.55 -10.04 14.70
C ASP A 200 25.33 -10.52 13.26
N ALA A 201 24.10 -10.41 12.73
CA ALA A 201 23.79 -10.81 11.37
C ALA A 201 24.20 -9.76 10.34
N VAL A 202 24.86 -10.21 9.28
CA VAL A 202 25.30 -9.37 8.16
C VAL A 202 25.05 -10.05 6.83
N VAL A 203 24.82 -9.25 5.79
CA VAL A 203 24.79 -9.74 4.41
C VAL A 203 26.22 -9.85 3.92
N VAL A 204 26.62 -11.04 3.45
CA VAL A 204 27.94 -11.26 2.86
C VAL A 204 27.89 -11.11 1.34
N SER A 205 29.06 -11.08 0.70
CA SER A 205 29.21 -10.76 -0.73
C SER A 205 28.45 -11.67 -1.69
N ASP A 206 28.14 -12.90 -1.29
CA ASP A 206 27.33 -13.84 -2.06
C ASP A 206 25.82 -13.76 -1.75
N GLY A 207 25.41 -12.76 -0.98
CA GLY A 207 24.01 -12.49 -0.64
C GLY A 207 23.45 -13.30 0.52
N ARG A 208 24.22 -14.20 1.13
CA ARG A 208 23.78 -14.91 2.34
C ARG A 208 23.76 -13.98 3.55
N ILE A 209 22.89 -14.29 4.50
CA ILE A 209 22.92 -13.64 5.83
C ILE A 209 23.67 -14.56 6.78
N MET A 210 24.76 -14.08 7.31
CA MET A 210 25.68 -14.85 8.14
C MET A 210 26.02 -14.09 9.42
N ARG A 211 26.65 -14.81 10.33
CA ARG A 211 27.17 -14.22 11.55
C ARG A 211 28.44 -13.40 11.23
N SER A 212 28.50 -12.17 11.71
CA SER A 212 29.61 -11.27 11.46
C SER A 212 30.96 -11.89 11.89
N GLY A 213 31.96 -11.73 11.05
CA GLY A 213 33.31 -12.24 11.31
C GLY A 213 33.46 -13.77 11.26
N THR A 214 32.48 -14.49 10.77
CA THR A 214 32.52 -15.94 10.63
C THR A 214 32.13 -16.38 9.21
N SER A 215 32.43 -17.63 8.85
CA SER A 215 31.91 -18.30 7.64
C SER A 215 30.70 -19.18 7.96
N SER A 216 30.10 -19.05 9.14
CA SER A 216 29.03 -19.93 9.60
C SER A 216 27.65 -19.33 9.33
N GLU A 217 26.80 -20.10 8.70
CA GLU A 217 25.37 -19.81 8.59
C GLU A 217 24.70 -19.97 9.97
N TYR A 218 23.56 -19.30 10.16
CA TYR A 218 22.77 -19.47 11.37
C TYR A 218 22.17 -20.88 11.46
N SER A 219 21.94 -21.34 12.68
CA SER A 219 21.28 -22.63 12.90
C SER A 219 19.86 -22.63 12.32
N LYS A 220 19.35 -23.82 12.02
CA LYS A 220 18.01 -24.02 11.46
C LYS A 220 16.88 -23.45 12.31
N THR A 221 17.11 -23.26 13.59
CA THR A 221 16.14 -22.73 14.56
C THR A 221 16.29 -21.22 14.81
N THR A 222 17.31 -20.59 14.23
CA THR A 222 17.53 -19.17 14.38
C THR A 222 16.65 -18.41 13.40
N GLN A 223 15.78 -17.58 13.92
CA GLN A 223 15.02 -16.62 13.12
C GLN A 223 15.88 -15.37 12.88
N VAL A 224 15.94 -14.95 11.63
CA VAL A 224 16.49 -13.64 11.28
C VAL A 224 15.33 -12.70 10.99
N VAL A 225 15.42 -11.48 11.48
CA VAL A 225 14.42 -10.44 11.34
C VAL A 225 15.04 -9.23 10.66
N LEU A 226 14.43 -8.83 9.56
CA LEU A 226 14.65 -7.54 8.93
C LEU A 226 13.42 -6.67 9.24
N SER A 227 13.64 -5.50 9.83
CA SER A 227 12.55 -4.57 10.15
C SER A 227 12.54 -3.40 9.19
N SER A 228 11.38 -3.01 8.75
CA SER A 228 11.16 -1.82 7.93
C SER A 228 11.55 -0.55 8.69
N ASN A 229 12.24 0.36 8.02
CA ASN A 229 12.51 1.71 8.50
C ASN A 229 11.38 2.69 8.14
N LEU A 230 10.37 2.24 7.42
CA LEU A 230 9.23 3.06 7.07
C LEU A 230 8.32 3.32 8.27
N ARG A 231 7.82 4.55 8.35
CA ARG A 231 6.84 4.98 9.35
C ARG A 231 5.61 5.54 8.65
N ARG A 232 4.45 5.29 9.22
CA ARG A 232 3.20 5.79 8.66
C ARG A 232 2.93 7.21 9.15
N LEU A 233 2.84 8.14 8.19
CA LEU A 233 2.34 9.48 8.41
C LEU A 233 0.90 9.57 7.93
N ILE A 234 0.00 10.01 8.79
CA ILE A 234 -1.38 10.37 8.45
C ILE A 234 -1.40 11.86 8.20
N TYR A 235 -1.97 12.31 7.09
CA TYR A 235 -2.09 13.72 6.78
C TYR A 235 -3.48 14.06 6.23
N GLY A 236 -3.91 15.30 6.43
CA GLY A 236 -5.23 15.70 5.98
C GLY A 236 -5.47 17.19 6.04
N ALA A 237 -6.59 17.64 5.46
CA ALA A 237 -7.07 19.02 5.52
C ALA A 237 -8.19 19.16 6.56
N THR A 238 -8.26 20.32 7.21
CA THR A 238 -9.33 20.69 8.13
C THR A 238 -9.77 22.12 7.83
N PRO A 239 -11.07 22.39 7.54
CA PRO A 239 -12.16 21.42 7.43
C PRO A 239 -12.01 20.48 6.23
N LYS A 240 -12.59 19.29 6.34
CA LYS A 240 -12.54 18.25 5.31
C LYS A 240 -13.54 18.50 4.19
N ASN A 241 -13.20 18.07 2.97
CA ASN A 241 -14.13 18.03 1.82
C ASN A 241 -14.74 19.38 1.42
N VAL A 242 -13.97 20.45 1.58
CA VAL A 242 -14.37 21.80 1.17
C VAL A 242 -13.46 22.36 0.05
N GLY A 243 -12.71 21.50 -0.61
CA GLY A 243 -11.78 21.87 -1.68
C GLY A 243 -10.36 22.21 -1.21
N ASN A 244 -10.13 22.39 0.08
CA ASN A 244 -8.80 22.56 0.65
C ASN A 244 -7.98 21.29 0.49
N LYS A 245 -6.75 21.40 0.03
CA LYS A 245 -5.89 20.22 -0.26
C LYS A 245 -4.58 20.30 0.48
N VAL A 246 -4.13 19.15 0.93
CA VAL A 246 -2.80 18.96 1.50
C VAL A 246 -2.08 17.81 0.82
N ARG A 247 -0.76 17.89 0.76
CA ARG A 247 0.12 16.88 0.15
C ARG A 247 1.37 16.70 0.99
N VAL A 248 1.87 15.47 1.01
CA VAL A 248 3.16 15.10 1.62
C VAL A 248 4.08 14.60 0.52
N ASN A 249 5.23 15.22 0.34
CA ASN A 249 6.20 14.92 -0.72
C ASN A 249 5.49 14.82 -2.09
N ASP A 250 5.75 13.75 -2.84
CA ASP A 250 5.13 13.48 -4.15
C ASP A 250 3.85 12.63 -4.05
N ASN A 251 3.36 12.36 -2.84
CA ASN A 251 2.10 11.64 -2.66
C ASN A 251 0.90 12.44 -3.20
N PRO A 252 -0.20 11.78 -3.58
CA PRO A 252 -1.41 12.46 -4.02
C PRO A 252 -1.92 13.47 -2.99
N SER A 253 -2.42 14.61 -3.45
CA SER A 253 -3.07 15.56 -2.56
C SER A 253 -4.43 15.05 -2.08
N THR A 254 -4.83 15.39 -0.85
CA THR A 254 -6.11 14.99 -0.27
C THR A 254 -6.87 16.18 0.31
N GLU A 255 -8.20 16.14 0.20
CA GLU A 255 -9.13 17.08 0.84
C GLU A 255 -9.63 16.60 2.21
N SER A 256 -9.35 15.35 2.55
CA SER A 256 -9.84 14.72 3.77
C SER A 256 -8.67 14.17 4.58
N GLN A 257 -8.33 12.92 4.35
CA GLN A 257 -7.25 12.22 5.04
C GLN A 257 -6.62 11.20 4.10
N ALA A 258 -5.30 11.11 4.15
CA ALA A 258 -4.52 10.11 3.43
C ALA A 258 -3.36 9.61 4.30
N TYR A 259 -2.63 8.64 3.78
CA TYR A 259 -1.48 8.02 4.44
C TYR A 259 -0.27 8.12 3.53
N ALA A 260 0.89 8.33 4.11
CA ALA A 260 2.17 8.22 3.43
C ALA A 260 3.12 7.36 4.27
N TRP A 261 3.96 6.57 3.61
CA TRP A 261 5.01 5.82 4.26
C TRP A 261 6.34 6.54 4.01
N ILE A 262 6.95 6.97 5.10
CA ILE A 262 8.13 7.82 5.10
C ILE A 262 9.26 7.08 5.81
N GLU A 263 10.47 7.13 5.25
CA GLU A 263 11.63 6.55 5.89
C GLU A 263 11.96 7.31 7.20
N LEU A 264 12.36 6.57 8.23
CA LEU A 264 12.71 7.17 9.51
C LEU A 264 13.89 8.14 9.32
N ALA A 265 13.76 9.31 9.88
CA ALA A 265 14.71 10.42 9.80
C ALA A 265 14.78 11.16 8.45
N ASP A 266 13.98 10.77 7.44
CA ASP A 266 13.83 11.57 6.24
C ASP A 266 13.08 12.87 6.51
N TYR A 267 13.38 13.87 5.66
CA TYR A 267 12.62 15.10 5.63
C TYR A 267 11.30 14.90 4.88
N ILE A 268 10.24 15.46 5.43
CA ILE A 268 8.94 15.56 4.78
C ILE A 268 8.72 17.00 4.32
N ASN A 269 8.11 17.16 3.15
CA ASN A 269 7.63 18.43 2.64
C ASN A 269 6.11 18.41 2.61
N LEU A 270 5.50 19.25 3.42
CA LEU A 270 4.06 19.42 3.51
C LEU A 270 3.66 20.63 2.68
N THR A 271 2.70 20.45 1.77
CA THR A 271 2.19 21.51 0.92
C THR A 271 0.68 21.61 1.12
N ALA A 272 0.19 22.83 1.38
CA ALA A 272 -1.21 23.14 1.51
C ALA A 272 -1.69 24.02 0.34
N THR A 273 -2.88 23.75 -0.17
CA THR A 273 -3.56 24.55 -1.18
C THR A 273 -4.95 24.90 -0.69
N ALA A 274 -5.19 26.16 -0.45
CA ALA A 274 -6.52 26.65 -0.01
C ALA A 274 -7.52 26.62 -1.16
N ALA A 275 -8.75 26.25 -0.88
CA ALA A 275 -9.90 26.45 -1.77
C ALA A 275 -10.28 27.94 -1.82
N GLU A 276 -11.11 28.30 -2.79
CA GLU A 276 -11.67 29.66 -2.88
C GLU A 276 -12.44 30.02 -1.60
N GLY A 277 -12.17 31.17 -1.04
CA GLY A 277 -12.77 31.64 0.22
C GLY A 277 -12.18 31.01 1.47
N TYR A 278 -11.03 30.34 1.38
CA TYR A 278 -10.30 29.82 2.52
C TYR A 278 -8.86 30.32 2.55
N THR A 279 -8.31 30.48 3.74
CA THR A 279 -6.90 30.82 3.98
C THR A 279 -6.25 29.73 4.81
N PHE A 280 -5.06 29.27 4.40
CA PHE A 280 -4.26 28.34 5.19
C PHE A 280 -3.71 29.05 6.43
N THR A 281 -3.89 28.44 7.60
CA THR A 281 -3.48 29.04 8.89
C THR A 281 -2.31 28.32 9.55
N GLY A 282 -2.02 27.07 9.16
CA GLY A 282 -0.87 26.35 9.67
C GLY A 282 -1.02 24.84 9.66
N TRP A 283 0.08 24.18 10.01
CA TRP A 283 0.18 22.74 10.22
C TRP A 283 0.05 22.43 11.71
N TYR A 284 -0.73 21.44 12.03
CA TYR A 284 -1.04 21.05 13.40
C TYR A 284 -0.84 19.56 13.60
N ASP A 285 -0.43 19.15 14.82
CA ASP A 285 -0.34 17.76 15.23
C ASP A 285 -1.71 17.21 15.68
N GLN A 286 -1.73 15.92 16.06
CA GLN A 286 -2.93 15.25 16.57
C GLN A 286 -3.52 15.86 17.84
N ASN A 287 -2.76 16.64 18.59
CA ASN A 287 -3.18 17.29 19.84
C ASN A 287 -3.69 18.73 19.59
N GLY A 288 -3.66 19.18 18.32
CA GLY A 288 -4.00 20.54 17.96
C GLY A 288 -2.89 21.55 18.23
N GLN A 289 -1.65 21.10 18.45
CA GLN A 289 -0.50 21.97 18.61
C GLN A 289 -0.04 22.48 17.25
N LEU A 290 0.15 23.77 17.11
CA LEU A 290 0.72 24.39 15.91
C LEU A 290 2.19 23.94 15.73
N LEU A 291 2.48 23.36 14.59
CA LEU A 291 3.82 22.93 14.16
C LEU A 291 4.54 24.01 13.37
N SER A 292 3.85 24.64 12.40
CA SER A 292 4.36 25.71 11.56
C SER A 292 3.24 26.44 10.83
N THR A 293 3.49 27.69 10.47
CA THR A 293 2.67 28.45 9.51
C THR A 293 3.28 28.52 8.13
N ASP A 294 4.47 27.95 7.93
CA ASP A 294 5.14 27.91 6.63
C ASP A 294 4.40 26.98 5.66
N ASN A 295 4.37 27.38 4.39
CA ASN A 295 3.81 26.59 3.30
C ASN A 295 4.62 26.81 2.01
N PRO A 296 5.42 25.84 1.57
CA PRO A 296 5.58 24.50 2.15
C PRO A 296 6.29 24.49 3.49
N TYR A 297 5.99 23.49 4.32
CA TYR A 297 6.68 23.20 5.57
C TYR A 297 7.56 21.97 5.42
N SER A 298 8.84 22.09 5.77
CA SER A 298 9.80 21.00 5.72
C SER A 298 10.27 20.64 7.12
N ASN A 299 10.15 19.40 7.50
CA ASN A 299 10.59 18.91 8.80
C ASN A 299 11.10 17.48 8.72
N GLN A 300 11.94 17.09 9.69
CA GLN A 300 12.38 15.71 9.82
C GLN A 300 11.30 14.89 10.53
N LEU A 301 10.95 13.74 9.98
CA LEU A 301 9.92 12.90 10.56
C LEU A 301 10.36 12.32 11.91
N MET A 302 9.46 12.36 12.85
CA MET A 302 9.65 11.96 14.23
C MET A 302 9.75 10.44 14.43
N THR A 303 10.13 10.03 15.62
CA THR A 303 10.42 8.64 16.00
C THR A 303 9.23 7.74 16.18
N ASP A 304 8.00 8.26 16.17
CA ASP A 304 6.78 7.51 16.46
C ASP A 304 6.27 6.71 15.25
N ASN A 305 5.70 5.53 15.52
CA ASN A 305 5.21 4.63 14.48
C ASN A 305 4.04 5.19 13.67
N THR A 306 3.33 6.17 14.21
CA THR A 306 2.23 6.84 13.51
C THR A 306 2.22 8.30 13.92
N THR A 307 2.29 9.18 12.94
CA THR A 307 2.19 10.62 13.16
C THR A 307 1.00 11.13 12.36
N LEU A 308 0.18 11.97 12.98
CA LEU A 308 -0.91 12.67 12.31
C LEU A 308 -0.55 14.14 12.20
N ILE A 309 -0.57 14.68 10.99
CA ILE A 309 -0.40 16.11 10.71
C ILE A 309 -1.56 16.57 9.85
N TYR A 310 -2.16 17.69 10.18
CA TYR A 310 -3.19 18.27 9.33
C TYR A 310 -2.93 19.75 9.03
N GLY A 311 -3.27 20.15 7.81
CA GLY A 311 -3.30 21.55 7.41
C GLY A 311 -4.65 22.17 7.82
N GLN A 312 -4.60 23.23 8.60
CA GLN A 312 -5.77 23.97 9.01
C GLN A 312 -6.03 25.11 8.04
N PHE A 313 -7.32 25.32 7.74
CA PHE A 313 -7.79 26.40 6.89
C PHE A 313 -8.96 27.08 7.57
N GLU A 314 -9.00 28.38 7.47
CA GLU A 314 -10.11 29.19 7.95
C GLU A 314 -10.87 29.78 6.77
N GLN A 315 -12.18 29.77 6.87
CA GLN A 315 -13.02 30.41 5.87
C GLN A 315 -12.84 31.93 5.98
N GLU A 316 -12.54 32.56 4.87
CA GLU A 316 -12.51 34.00 4.81
C GLU A 316 -13.90 34.54 5.17
N GLN A 317 -13.96 35.31 6.21
CA GLN A 317 -15.19 36.03 6.51
C GLN A 317 -15.40 37.05 5.41
N GLY A 318 -16.21 36.71 4.42
CA GLY A 318 -16.65 37.69 3.44
C GLY A 318 -17.24 38.90 4.21
N ILE A 319 -16.77 40.08 3.87
CA ILE A 319 -17.52 41.28 4.26
C ILE A 319 -18.88 41.09 3.60
N GLU A 320 -19.90 40.75 4.40
CA GLU A 320 -21.28 40.75 3.89
C GLU A 320 -21.47 42.06 3.20
N GLN A 321 -21.55 42.06 1.87
CA GLN A 321 -22.08 43.24 1.18
C GLN A 321 -23.48 43.48 1.77
N PRO A 322 -23.73 44.63 2.31
CA PRO A 322 -25.08 44.93 2.83
C PRO A 322 -26.06 44.72 1.68
N THR A 323 -26.82 43.64 1.75
CA THR A 323 -27.93 43.40 0.82
C THR A 323 -28.84 44.59 0.93
N SER A 324 -29.05 45.27 -0.20
CA SER A 324 -30.01 46.35 -0.29
C SER A 324 -31.37 45.84 0.16
N GLY A 325 -31.77 46.10 1.41
CA GLY A 325 -33.07 45.70 1.92
C GLY A 325 -33.18 45.29 3.38
N SER A 326 -32.11 45.11 4.16
CA SER A 326 -32.24 44.88 5.61
C SER A 326 -32.19 46.20 6.37
N SER A 327 -33.36 46.68 6.81
CA SER A 327 -33.50 47.82 7.73
C SER A 327 -32.89 47.43 9.09
N LEU A 328 -31.64 47.82 9.32
CA LEU A 328 -31.03 47.78 10.65
C LEU A 328 -31.61 48.90 11.50
N LYS A 329 -32.18 48.54 12.66
CA LYS A 329 -32.59 49.54 13.68
C LYS A 329 -31.35 50.35 14.08
N GLY A 330 -31.19 51.56 13.47
CA GLY A 330 -30.08 52.43 13.82
C GLY A 330 -29.43 53.23 12.68
N GLY A 331 -29.82 53.04 11.44
CA GLY A 331 -29.33 53.79 10.28
C GLY A 331 -29.25 52.93 9.01
N GLU A 332 -29.63 53.45 7.88
CA GLU A 332 -29.58 52.82 6.58
C GLU A 332 -28.19 53.04 5.95
N LYS A 333 -27.53 51.97 5.53
CA LYS A 333 -26.23 52.04 4.85
C LYS A 333 -26.46 51.82 3.36
N PHE A 334 -25.94 52.70 2.53
CA PHE A 334 -26.06 52.58 1.08
C PHE A 334 -24.79 53.11 0.36
N LEU A 335 -24.60 52.67 -0.85
CA LEU A 335 -23.53 53.19 -1.72
C LEU A 335 -24.12 54.20 -2.70
N ARG A 336 -23.50 55.37 -2.76
CA ARG A 336 -23.77 56.37 -3.77
C ARG A 336 -22.42 56.87 -4.35
N ASP A 337 -22.26 56.79 -5.66
CA ASP A 337 -21.07 57.16 -6.37
C ASP A 337 -19.77 56.49 -5.86
N GLY A 338 -19.88 55.22 -5.43
CA GLY A 338 -18.77 54.44 -4.89
C GLY A 338 -18.40 54.77 -3.43
N GLN A 339 -19.15 55.62 -2.75
CA GLN A 339 -18.91 55.95 -1.36
C GLN A 339 -19.98 55.29 -0.45
N LEU A 340 -19.50 54.69 0.64
CA LEU A 340 -20.39 54.16 1.71
C LEU A 340 -20.97 55.32 2.51
N LEU A 341 -22.29 55.44 2.48
CA LEU A 341 -23.07 56.43 3.22
C LEU A 341 -24.00 55.76 4.25
N ILE A 342 -24.19 56.42 5.36
CA ILE A 342 -25.05 55.95 6.45
C ILE A 342 -26.13 57.02 6.65
N GLU A 343 -27.39 56.65 6.43
CA GLU A 343 -28.52 57.53 6.76
C GLU A 343 -29.03 57.23 8.19
N ARG A 344 -29.08 58.26 9.01
CA ARG A 344 -29.58 58.14 10.38
C ARG A 344 -30.38 59.41 10.72
N ASN A 345 -31.63 59.23 11.15
CA ASN A 345 -32.52 60.30 11.49
C ASN A 345 -32.71 61.37 10.38
N GLY A 346 -32.80 60.92 9.11
CA GLY A 346 -32.96 61.78 7.95
C GLY A 346 -31.72 62.58 7.55
N LYS A 347 -30.55 62.22 8.06
CA LYS A 347 -29.26 62.80 7.71
C LYS A 347 -28.32 61.74 7.19
N THR A 348 -27.54 62.07 6.17
CA THR A 348 -26.58 61.20 5.55
C THR A 348 -25.16 61.50 6.05
N TYR A 349 -24.43 60.44 6.42
CA TYR A 349 -23.07 60.55 6.91
C TYR A 349 -22.16 59.68 6.05
N ASN A 350 -20.93 60.08 5.86
CA ASN A 350 -19.88 59.24 5.24
C ASN A 350 -19.33 58.23 6.25
N ALA A 351 -18.46 57.31 5.78
CA ALA A 351 -17.84 56.28 6.63
C ALA A 351 -17.00 56.83 7.80
N LEU A 352 -16.61 58.09 7.75
CA LEU A 352 -15.89 58.79 8.81
C LEU A 352 -16.84 59.53 9.81
N GLY A 353 -18.15 59.42 9.63
CA GLY A 353 -19.15 60.05 10.50
C GLY A 353 -19.41 61.51 10.18
N THR A 354 -18.93 62.04 9.05
CA THR A 354 -19.16 63.43 8.60
C THR A 354 -20.50 63.51 7.86
N GLU A 355 -21.35 64.47 8.20
CA GLU A 355 -22.63 64.73 7.52
C GLU A 355 -22.37 65.19 6.08
N VAL A 356 -22.96 64.46 5.11
CA VAL A 356 -22.89 64.79 3.67
C VAL A 356 -24.21 65.41 3.25
N LYS A 357 -24.16 66.64 2.73
CA LYS A 357 -25.34 67.33 2.27
C LYS A 357 -25.75 66.95 0.86
#